data_4d7e98e00f4642d139b9dad5775a4c63
#
_entry.id   4d7e98e00f4642d139b9dad5775a4c63
#
_cell.length_a   1.000
_cell.length_b   1.000
_cell.length_c   1.000
_cell.angle_alpha   90.00
_cell.angle_beta   90.00
_cell.angle_gamma   90.00
#
_symmetry.space_group_name_H-M   'P 1'
#
loop_
_entity.id
_entity.type
_entity.pdbx_description
1 polymer ?
#
loop_
_entity_poly.entity_id
_entity_poly.type
_entity_poly.pdbx_seq_one_letter_code
_entity_poly.pdbx_strand_id
1 'polypeptide(L)'
;CDDEEIIGAPFQVMERRHGKVIRRELPLECDARPDINRRIGEMMIDALADLHMIRRADVGLENLGHAEGFTQRQLDGWTKRWRAAGTETNPDMERLIDWLYKNRPTLEQNSLVHNDYKLDNMLVDRSEPWRAIAILDWDMCTSGEPLADLGYLLNQWAQPDDPPLWIEESTMPTAQPGFASR
;
A
#
# COMPACT_ATOMS: atom_id res chain seq x y z
N CYS A 1 -7.57 17.60 -16.55
CA CYS A 1 -7.87 18.32 -17.79
C CYS A 1 -8.04 17.28 -18.89
N ASP A 2 -9.23 17.24 -19.47
CA ASP A 2 -9.59 16.26 -20.51
C ASP A 2 -9.40 16.82 -21.92
N ASP A 3 -8.82 18.03 -22.04
CA ASP A 3 -8.50 18.66 -23.31
C ASP A 3 -7.19 18.10 -23.87
N GLU A 4 -7.33 17.23 -24.84
CA GLU A 4 -6.20 16.58 -25.52
C GLU A 4 -5.43 17.50 -26.48
N GLU A 5 -5.99 18.68 -26.84
CA GLU A 5 -5.29 19.61 -27.73
C GLU A 5 -4.05 20.23 -27.08
N ILE A 6 -3.96 20.22 -25.74
CA ILE A 6 -2.84 20.85 -25.00
C ILE A 6 -1.55 20.03 -25.12
N ILE A 7 -1.61 18.71 -24.83
CA ILE A 7 -0.42 17.83 -24.81
C ILE A 7 -0.65 16.50 -25.54
N GLY A 8 -1.76 16.30 -26.20
CA GLY A 8 -2.09 15.07 -26.91
C GLY A 8 -2.68 13.94 -26.06
N ALA A 9 -2.97 14.20 -24.78
CA ALA A 9 -3.56 13.24 -23.85
C ALA A 9 -4.22 13.96 -22.67
N PRO A 10 -5.21 13.35 -21.98
CA PRO A 10 -5.69 13.84 -20.70
C PRO A 10 -4.57 13.94 -19.69
N PHE A 11 -4.58 14.97 -18.84
CA PHE A 11 -3.54 15.18 -17.83
C PHE A 11 -4.07 15.77 -16.54
N GLN A 12 -3.29 15.61 -15.47
CA GLN A 12 -3.56 16.22 -14.18
C GLN A 12 -2.47 17.23 -13.82
N VAL A 13 -2.87 18.32 -13.19
CA VAL A 13 -1.96 19.30 -12.58
C VAL A 13 -2.17 19.25 -11.09
N MET A 14 -1.10 18.97 -10.38
CA MET A 14 -1.11 18.85 -8.91
C MET A 14 -0.05 19.74 -8.28
N GLU A 15 -0.22 20.03 -6.99
CA GLU A 15 0.76 20.80 -6.23
C GLU A 15 2.09 20.02 -6.16
N ARG A 16 3.19 20.70 -6.43
CA ARG A 16 4.52 20.14 -6.22
C ARG A 16 4.88 20.22 -4.73
N ARG A 17 5.01 19.08 -4.08
CA ARG A 17 5.53 18.96 -2.72
C ARG A 17 7.01 18.63 -2.71
N HIS A 18 7.74 19.16 -1.71
CA HIS A 18 9.16 18.90 -1.51
C HIS A 18 9.33 17.91 -0.36
N GLY A 19 10.05 16.83 -0.60
CA GLY A 19 10.30 15.78 0.37
C GLY A 19 11.32 14.78 -0.15
N LYS A 20 11.34 13.61 0.45
CA LYS A 20 12.17 12.47 0.08
C LYS A 20 11.29 11.21 0.03
N VAL A 21 11.56 10.32 -0.90
CA VAL A 21 10.96 8.99 -0.93
C VAL A 21 11.97 8.01 -0.34
N ILE A 22 11.57 7.20 0.62
CA ILE A 22 12.39 6.14 1.20
C ILE A 22 12.07 4.85 0.47
N ARG A 23 13.12 4.17 0.01
CA ARG A 23 13.05 2.87 -0.63
C ARG A 23 13.85 1.86 0.17
N ARG A 24 14.55 0.96 -0.50
CA ARG A 24 15.35 -0.14 0.11
C ARG A 24 16.35 0.31 1.17
N GLU A 25 16.81 1.56 1.09
CA GLU A 25 17.80 2.12 1.99
C GLU A 25 17.25 3.36 2.70
N LEU A 26 17.62 3.49 3.94
CA LEU A 26 17.35 4.71 4.69
C LEU A 26 18.29 5.82 4.22
N PRO A 27 17.87 7.08 4.32
CA PRO A 27 18.77 8.19 4.14
C PRO A 27 19.98 8.09 5.09
N LEU A 28 21.19 8.41 4.62
CA LEU A 28 22.42 8.34 5.40
C LEU A 28 22.35 9.10 6.73
N GLU A 29 21.55 10.15 6.77
CA GLU A 29 21.29 10.94 7.97
C GLU A 29 20.54 10.17 9.06
N CYS A 30 19.96 9.02 8.72
CA CYS A 30 19.18 8.16 9.63
C CYS A 30 20.03 7.07 10.30
N ASP A 31 21.21 6.71 9.77
CA ASP A 31 22.01 5.58 10.21
C ASP A 31 22.46 5.61 11.68
N ALA A 32 22.46 6.77 12.29
CA ALA A 32 22.93 6.95 13.67
C ALA A 32 21.81 6.94 14.74
N ARG A 33 20.55 6.72 14.35
CA ARG A 33 19.40 6.94 15.25
C ARG A 33 18.41 5.78 15.18
N PRO A 34 18.56 4.75 16.05
CA PRO A 34 17.69 3.55 16.05
C PRO A 34 16.20 3.85 16.27
N ASP A 35 15.86 4.99 16.87
CA ASP A 35 14.48 5.43 17.06
C ASP A 35 13.79 5.86 15.76
N ILE A 36 14.56 6.20 14.72
CA ILE A 36 14.01 6.68 13.45
C ILE A 36 13.19 5.58 12.77
N ASN A 37 13.70 4.36 12.69
CA ASN A 37 13.02 3.24 12.04
C ASN A 37 11.66 2.94 12.69
N ARG A 38 11.62 2.93 14.03
CA ARG A 38 10.37 2.79 14.77
C ARG A 38 9.40 3.92 14.42
N ARG A 39 9.86 5.17 14.42
CA ARG A 39 9.03 6.34 14.12
C ARG A 39 8.53 6.37 12.68
N ILE A 40 9.33 5.89 11.71
CA ILE A 40 8.89 5.73 10.31
C ILE A 40 7.77 4.68 10.24
N GLY A 41 7.92 3.55 10.92
CA GLY A 41 6.88 2.53 10.99
C GLY A 41 5.59 3.05 11.62
N GLU A 42 5.69 3.76 12.75
CA GLU A 42 4.54 4.42 13.41
C GLU A 42 3.86 5.42 12.46
N MET A 43 4.62 6.29 11.81
CA MET A 43 4.10 7.24 10.82
C MET A 43 3.33 6.57 9.69
N MET A 44 3.82 5.44 9.19
CA MET A 44 3.12 4.71 8.12
C MET A 44 1.75 4.21 8.60
N ILE A 45 1.66 3.68 9.81
CA ILE A 45 0.39 3.17 10.35
C ILE A 45 -0.56 4.33 10.66
N ASP A 46 -0.05 5.42 11.24
CA ASP A 46 -0.86 6.60 11.54
C ASP A 46 -1.44 7.23 10.25
N ALA A 47 -0.61 7.39 9.22
CA ALA A 47 -1.05 7.94 7.93
C ALA A 47 -2.06 7.01 7.22
N LEU A 48 -1.92 5.69 7.35
CA LEU A 48 -2.90 4.74 6.83
C LEU A 48 -4.22 4.81 7.60
N ALA A 49 -4.16 4.91 8.91
CA ALA A 49 -5.34 5.07 9.75
C ALA A 49 -6.08 6.39 9.43
N ASP A 50 -5.35 7.48 9.28
CA ASP A 50 -5.91 8.78 8.89
C ASP A 50 -6.61 8.69 7.52
N LEU A 51 -5.99 8.03 6.54
CA LEU A 51 -6.61 7.79 5.24
C LEU A 51 -7.93 7.02 5.38
N HIS A 52 -7.92 5.94 6.16
CA HIS A 52 -9.11 5.09 6.34
C HIS A 52 -10.23 5.78 7.14
N MET A 53 -9.92 6.81 7.92
CA MET A 53 -10.89 7.61 8.65
C MET A 53 -11.55 8.71 7.80
N ILE A 54 -11.07 8.97 6.59
CA ILE A 54 -11.67 9.96 5.69
C ILE A 54 -13.06 9.51 5.27
N ARG A 55 -14.04 10.34 5.55
CA ARG A 55 -15.40 10.13 5.04
C ARG A 55 -15.46 10.60 3.60
N ARG A 56 -15.76 9.68 2.69
CA ARG A 56 -15.80 9.94 1.23
C ARG A 56 -16.68 11.13 0.85
N ALA A 57 -17.79 11.31 1.56
CA ALA A 57 -18.69 12.46 1.36
C ALA A 57 -18.02 13.81 1.63
N ASP A 58 -17.12 13.87 2.61
CA ASP A 58 -16.47 15.11 3.00
C ASP A 58 -15.42 15.58 1.97
N VAL A 59 -15.04 14.71 1.05
CA VAL A 59 -14.02 14.97 0.00
C VAL A 59 -14.57 14.78 -1.43
N GLY A 60 -15.89 14.64 -1.59
CA GLY A 60 -16.53 14.54 -2.91
C GLY A 60 -16.29 13.21 -3.64
N LEU A 61 -16.01 12.13 -2.91
CA LEU A 61 -15.67 10.81 -3.45
C LEU A 61 -16.76 9.75 -3.13
N GLU A 62 -18.01 10.14 -2.95
CA GLU A 62 -19.12 9.22 -2.64
C GLU A 62 -19.30 8.13 -3.70
N ASN A 63 -19.04 8.49 -4.96
CA ASN A 63 -19.22 7.62 -6.12
C ASN A 63 -17.94 6.88 -6.53
N LEU A 64 -16.87 6.97 -5.75
CA LEU A 64 -15.62 6.28 -6.06
C LEU A 64 -15.75 4.77 -5.81
N GLY A 65 -15.73 3.99 -6.88
CA GLY A 65 -15.73 2.53 -6.83
C GLY A 65 -16.99 1.91 -6.20
N HIS A 66 -16.90 0.62 -5.91
CA HIS A 66 -17.94 -0.16 -5.26
C HIS A 66 -17.37 -0.83 -4.01
N ALA A 67 -17.72 -0.33 -2.84
CA ALA A 67 -17.17 -0.83 -1.58
C ALA A 67 -17.71 -2.23 -1.21
N GLU A 68 -19.02 -2.47 -1.40
CA GLU A 68 -19.64 -3.75 -1.03
C GLU A 68 -19.00 -4.93 -1.77
N GLY A 69 -18.60 -5.96 -1.03
CA GLY A 69 -17.98 -7.17 -1.57
C GLY A 69 -16.61 -6.95 -2.22
N PHE A 70 -15.89 -5.89 -1.83
CA PHE A 70 -14.60 -5.54 -2.41
C PHE A 70 -13.60 -6.70 -2.34
N THR A 71 -13.33 -7.27 -1.16
CA THR A 71 -12.36 -8.37 -0.97
C THR A 71 -12.76 -9.62 -1.77
N GLN A 72 -14.08 -9.92 -1.88
CA GLN A 72 -14.54 -11.03 -2.72
C GLN A 72 -14.17 -10.79 -4.18
N ARG A 73 -14.47 -9.60 -4.72
CA ARG A 73 -14.14 -9.29 -6.12
C ARG A 73 -12.65 -9.30 -6.38
N GLN A 74 -11.82 -8.85 -5.43
CA GLN A 74 -10.37 -8.94 -5.54
C GLN A 74 -9.91 -10.38 -5.63
N LEU A 75 -10.39 -11.24 -4.73
CA LEU A 75 -10.03 -12.66 -4.72
C LEU A 75 -10.46 -13.36 -6.02
N ASP A 76 -11.69 -13.13 -6.48
CA ASP A 76 -12.20 -13.68 -7.74
C ASP A 76 -11.35 -13.20 -8.94
N GLY A 77 -11.06 -11.92 -8.99
CA GLY A 77 -10.27 -11.31 -10.06
C GLY A 77 -8.84 -11.85 -10.11
N TRP A 78 -8.16 -11.94 -8.98
CA TRP A 78 -6.80 -12.47 -8.91
C TRP A 78 -6.74 -13.97 -9.16
N THR A 79 -7.68 -14.74 -8.64
CA THR A 79 -7.81 -16.18 -8.93
C THR A 79 -7.98 -16.42 -10.42
N LYS A 80 -8.84 -15.64 -11.07
CA LYS A 80 -9.05 -15.73 -12.53
C LYS A 80 -7.77 -15.40 -13.32
N ARG A 81 -7.07 -14.32 -12.94
CA ARG A 81 -5.80 -13.92 -13.58
C ARG A 81 -4.72 -14.98 -13.39
N TRP A 82 -4.58 -15.49 -12.17
CA TRP A 82 -3.64 -16.57 -11.86
C TRP A 82 -3.86 -17.79 -12.75
N ARG A 83 -5.09 -18.30 -12.81
CA ARG A 83 -5.44 -19.47 -13.62
C ARG A 83 -5.29 -19.23 -15.12
N ALA A 84 -5.52 -18.00 -15.58
CA ALA A 84 -5.33 -17.63 -16.99
C ALA A 84 -3.86 -17.46 -17.38
N ALA A 85 -3.00 -17.02 -16.45
CA ALA A 85 -1.57 -16.82 -16.69
C ALA A 85 -0.74 -18.09 -16.44
N GLY A 86 -1.26 -19.05 -15.67
CA GLY A 86 -0.55 -20.27 -15.27
C GLY A 86 -0.34 -21.20 -16.46
N THR A 87 0.91 -21.58 -16.70
CA THR A 87 1.30 -22.64 -17.66
C THR A 87 1.40 -24.00 -16.97
N GLU A 88 1.52 -24.01 -15.66
CA GLU A 88 1.65 -25.21 -14.83
C GLU A 88 0.71 -25.13 -13.62
N THR A 89 0.25 -26.28 -13.14
CA THR A 89 -0.52 -26.38 -11.90
C THR A 89 0.40 -26.18 -10.70
N ASN A 90 0.06 -25.24 -9.81
CA ASN A 90 0.75 -25.05 -8.53
C ASN A 90 -0.21 -25.43 -7.38
N PRO A 91 -0.03 -26.60 -6.76
CA PRO A 91 -0.92 -27.07 -5.68
C PRO A 91 -0.95 -26.15 -4.45
N ASP A 92 0.15 -25.44 -4.18
CA ASP A 92 0.22 -24.53 -3.04
C ASP A 92 -0.64 -23.29 -3.28
N MET A 93 -0.65 -22.77 -4.51
CA MET A 93 -1.53 -21.67 -4.89
C MET A 93 -3.01 -22.07 -4.82
N GLU A 94 -3.37 -23.24 -5.29
CA GLU A 94 -4.76 -23.70 -5.19
C GLU A 94 -5.18 -23.88 -3.72
N ARG A 95 -4.30 -24.40 -2.86
CA ARG A 95 -4.56 -24.47 -1.41
C ARG A 95 -4.71 -23.09 -0.77
N LEU A 96 -3.86 -22.14 -1.17
CA LEU A 96 -3.95 -20.75 -0.71
C LEU A 96 -5.26 -20.10 -1.14
N ILE A 97 -5.65 -20.26 -2.40
CA ILE A 97 -6.92 -19.74 -2.93
C ILE A 97 -8.09 -20.30 -2.14
N ASP A 98 -8.14 -21.62 -1.94
CA ASP A 98 -9.19 -22.26 -1.17
C ASP A 98 -9.24 -21.77 0.29
N TRP A 99 -8.07 -21.56 0.90
CA TRP A 99 -7.97 -21.04 2.26
C TRP A 99 -8.50 -19.61 2.34
N LEU A 100 -8.13 -18.74 1.39
CA LEU A 100 -8.60 -17.35 1.34
C LEU A 100 -10.11 -17.26 1.18
N TYR A 101 -10.72 -18.09 0.33
CA TYR A 101 -12.19 -18.13 0.20
C TYR A 101 -12.88 -18.53 1.50
N LYS A 102 -12.30 -19.47 2.26
CA LYS A 102 -12.87 -19.95 3.53
C LYS A 102 -12.66 -19.02 4.71
N ASN A 103 -11.57 -18.25 4.70
CA ASN A 103 -11.12 -17.46 5.84
C ASN A 103 -11.20 -15.95 5.59
N ARG A 104 -11.86 -15.53 4.52
CA ARG A 104 -12.02 -14.11 4.23
C ARG A 104 -12.72 -13.40 5.39
N PRO A 105 -12.13 -12.29 5.91
CA PRO A 105 -12.82 -11.49 6.90
C PRO A 105 -14.08 -10.86 6.31
N THR A 106 -15.14 -10.80 7.09
CA THR A 106 -16.34 -10.01 6.78
C THR A 106 -16.24 -8.71 7.55
N LEU A 107 -15.98 -7.61 6.85
CA LEU A 107 -15.99 -6.28 7.43
C LEU A 107 -17.18 -5.50 6.90
N GLU A 108 -17.87 -4.83 7.79
CA GLU A 108 -18.97 -3.92 7.44
C GLU A 108 -18.45 -2.50 7.13
N GLN A 109 -17.20 -2.21 7.48
CA GLN A 109 -16.61 -0.89 7.28
C GLN A 109 -15.96 -0.77 5.90
N ASN A 110 -16.33 0.29 5.21
CA ASN A 110 -15.75 0.67 3.93
C ASN A 110 -15.08 2.04 4.04
N SER A 111 -13.87 2.13 3.53
CA SER A 111 -13.05 3.35 3.51
C SER A 111 -12.56 3.66 2.10
N LEU A 112 -11.84 4.75 1.96
CA LEU A 112 -10.91 4.90 0.86
C LEU A 112 -9.77 3.92 1.08
N VAL A 113 -9.42 3.14 0.06
CA VAL A 113 -8.26 2.25 0.05
C VAL A 113 -7.32 2.65 -1.07
N HIS A 114 -6.04 2.65 -0.76
CA HIS A 114 -4.99 3.03 -1.70
C HIS A 114 -4.66 1.91 -2.69
N ASN A 115 -4.70 0.66 -2.23
CA ASN A 115 -4.36 -0.59 -2.95
C ASN A 115 -2.90 -0.74 -3.40
N ASP A 116 -2.05 0.26 -3.16
CA ASP A 116 -0.58 0.17 -3.34
C ASP A 116 0.14 0.95 -2.23
N TYR A 117 -0.37 0.84 -0.97
CA TYR A 117 0.17 1.57 0.16
C TYR A 117 1.49 0.96 0.64
N LYS A 118 2.57 1.70 0.45
CA LYS A 118 3.94 1.31 0.81
C LYS A 118 4.82 2.55 0.96
N LEU A 119 5.99 2.39 1.57
CA LEU A 119 6.88 3.52 1.90
C LEU A 119 7.41 4.24 0.65
N ASP A 120 7.62 3.55 -0.46
CA ASP A 120 8.06 4.17 -1.70
C ASP A 120 6.96 4.95 -2.44
N ASN A 121 5.70 4.85 -1.99
CA ASN A 121 4.60 5.72 -2.37
C ASN A 121 4.31 6.82 -1.34
N MET A 122 5.26 7.09 -0.44
CA MET A 122 5.17 8.17 0.53
C MET A 122 6.26 9.21 0.31
N LEU A 123 5.88 10.47 0.33
CA LEU A 123 6.80 11.58 0.41
C LEU A 123 6.95 11.98 1.87
N VAL A 124 8.17 11.88 2.41
CA VAL A 124 8.48 12.24 3.80
C VAL A 124 9.32 13.50 3.87
N ASP A 125 9.31 14.15 5.01
CA ASP A 125 10.16 15.33 5.27
C ASP A 125 11.65 14.95 5.22
N ARG A 126 12.47 15.85 4.69
CA ARG A 126 13.90 15.59 4.51
C ARG A 126 14.68 15.57 5.83
N SER A 127 14.27 16.39 6.78
CA SER A 127 14.89 16.52 8.11
C SER A 127 14.25 15.63 9.16
N GLU A 128 12.97 15.30 8.95
CA GLU A 128 12.16 14.49 9.84
C GLU A 128 11.49 13.35 9.04
N PRO A 129 12.23 12.29 8.64
CA PRO A 129 11.71 11.24 7.76
C PRO A 129 10.56 10.41 8.35
N TRP A 130 10.22 10.63 9.59
CA TRP A 130 9.02 10.12 10.27
C TRP A 130 7.81 11.07 10.18
N ARG A 131 7.84 12.06 9.32
CA ARG A 131 6.72 12.96 9.04
C ARG A 131 6.30 12.82 7.59
N ALA A 132 5.12 12.27 7.37
CA ALA A 132 4.52 12.19 6.04
C ALA A 132 4.19 13.60 5.51
N ILE A 133 4.57 13.86 4.26
CA ILE A 133 4.23 15.08 3.50
C ILE A 133 3.07 14.80 2.55
N ALA A 134 3.08 13.63 1.90
CA ALA A 134 2.04 13.21 0.98
C ALA A 134 2.09 11.69 0.78
N ILE A 135 0.94 11.12 0.46
CA ILE A 135 0.80 9.80 -0.13
C ILE A 135 0.70 10.01 -1.64
N LEU A 136 1.41 9.21 -2.41
CA LEU A 136 1.55 9.32 -3.86
C LEU A 136 0.96 8.08 -4.55
N ASP A 137 0.75 8.18 -5.87
CA ASP A 137 0.32 7.05 -6.71
C ASP A 137 -1.09 6.53 -6.37
N TRP A 138 -2.07 7.36 -6.62
CA TRP A 138 -3.48 7.09 -6.32
C TRP A 138 -4.23 6.34 -7.43
N ASP A 139 -3.52 5.84 -8.44
CA ASP A 139 -4.13 5.22 -9.65
C ASP A 139 -5.01 4.01 -9.31
N MET A 140 -4.70 3.30 -8.23
CA MET A 140 -5.45 2.13 -7.77
C MET A 140 -6.46 2.44 -6.67
N CYS A 141 -6.59 3.70 -6.27
CA CYS A 141 -7.48 4.11 -5.18
C CYS A 141 -8.94 3.82 -5.51
N THR A 142 -9.65 3.30 -4.55
CA THR A 142 -11.09 3.00 -4.66
C THR A 142 -11.76 2.98 -3.29
N SER A 143 -13.04 2.65 -3.27
CA SER A 143 -13.75 2.26 -2.05
C SER A 143 -13.56 0.78 -1.78
N GLY A 144 -13.13 0.43 -0.58
CA GLY A 144 -12.90 -0.96 -0.21
C GLY A 144 -12.80 -1.19 1.29
N GLU A 145 -12.43 -2.39 1.65
CA GLU A 145 -12.22 -2.80 3.04
C GLU A 145 -10.81 -2.38 3.50
N PRO A 146 -10.66 -1.62 4.60
CA PRO A 146 -9.38 -1.04 5.03
C PRO A 146 -8.28 -2.08 5.28
N LEU A 147 -8.64 -3.31 5.68
CA LEU A 147 -7.67 -4.39 5.87
C LEU A 147 -6.96 -4.83 4.58
N ALA A 148 -7.47 -4.46 3.41
CA ALA A 148 -6.79 -4.75 2.15
C ALA A 148 -5.47 -3.99 2.04
N ASP A 149 -5.46 -2.70 2.39
CA ASP A 149 -4.22 -1.90 2.42
C ASP A 149 -3.24 -2.39 3.48
N LEU A 150 -3.75 -2.74 4.68
CA LEU A 150 -2.91 -3.30 5.73
C LEU A 150 -2.29 -4.63 5.30
N GLY A 151 -3.07 -5.52 4.68
CA GLY A 151 -2.58 -6.79 4.15
C GLY A 151 -1.52 -6.58 3.06
N TYR A 152 -1.74 -5.62 2.17
CA TYR A 152 -0.75 -5.25 1.15
C TYR A 152 0.54 -4.71 1.77
N LEU A 153 0.44 -3.77 2.72
CA LEU A 153 1.58 -3.24 3.46
C LEU A 153 2.38 -4.35 4.15
N LEU A 154 1.70 -5.25 4.87
CA LEU A 154 2.35 -6.37 5.57
C LEU A 154 3.02 -7.36 4.62
N ASN A 155 2.50 -7.54 3.40
CA ASN A 155 3.14 -8.35 2.37
C ASN A 155 4.46 -7.73 1.88
N GLN A 156 4.56 -6.39 1.87
CA GLN A 156 5.80 -5.66 1.52
C GLN A 156 6.75 -5.50 2.71
N TRP A 157 6.30 -5.79 3.94
CA TRP A 157 7.03 -5.58 5.18
C TRP A 157 7.96 -6.75 5.48
N ALA A 158 9.21 -6.67 5.04
CA ALA A 158 10.21 -7.67 5.32
C ALA A 158 10.67 -7.64 6.79
N GLN A 159 11.04 -8.79 7.33
CA GLN A 159 11.62 -8.98 8.66
C GLN A 159 12.99 -9.66 8.55
N PRO A 160 13.87 -9.51 9.58
CA PRO A 160 15.23 -10.08 9.53
C PRO A 160 15.28 -11.61 9.40
N ASP A 161 14.23 -12.31 9.83
CA ASP A 161 14.09 -13.77 9.79
C ASP A 161 13.29 -14.30 8.60
N ASP A 162 12.84 -13.41 7.70
CA ASP A 162 12.22 -13.81 6.44
C ASP A 162 13.22 -14.54 5.51
N PRO A 163 12.73 -15.34 4.57
CA PRO A 163 13.60 -15.92 3.55
C PRO A 163 14.41 -14.84 2.81
N PRO A 164 15.72 -15.07 2.52
CA PRO A 164 16.58 -14.05 1.89
C PRO A 164 16.00 -13.42 0.62
N LEU A 165 15.38 -14.21 -0.25
CA LEU A 165 14.76 -13.73 -1.47
C LEU A 165 13.63 -12.71 -1.17
N TRP A 166 12.86 -12.93 -0.11
CA TRP A 166 11.79 -12.01 0.26
C TRP A 166 12.35 -10.66 0.74
N ILE A 167 13.43 -10.71 1.53
CA ILE A 167 14.11 -9.48 1.99
C ILE A 167 14.70 -8.72 0.79
N GLU A 168 15.32 -9.44 -0.15
CA GLU A 168 15.92 -8.85 -1.36
C GLU A 168 14.88 -8.23 -2.30
N GLU A 169 13.69 -8.80 -2.40
CA GLU A 169 12.61 -8.29 -3.24
C GLU A 169 11.82 -7.16 -2.60
N SER A 170 11.87 -7.02 -1.28
CA SER A 170 11.18 -5.93 -0.58
C SER A 170 11.68 -4.57 -1.05
N THR A 171 10.75 -3.67 -1.31
CA THR A 171 11.05 -2.27 -1.68
C THR A 171 11.25 -1.37 -0.46
N MET A 172 11.04 -1.90 0.75
CA MET A 172 11.11 -1.16 2.01
C MET A 172 12.25 -1.66 2.90
N PRO A 173 12.89 -0.80 3.70
CA PRO A 173 14.02 -1.16 4.57
C PRO A 173 13.58 -1.79 5.89
N THR A 174 12.41 -2.42 5.96
CA THR A 174 11.74 -2.83 7.21
C THR A 174 12.38 -4.02 7.92
N ALA A 175 13.27 -4.76 7.24
CA ALA A 175 14.12 -5.76 7.88
C ALA A 175 15.26 -5.15 8.72
N GLN A 176 15.49 -3.84 8.65
CA GLN A 176 16.52 -3.18 9.45
C GLN A 176 16.09 -3.06 10.93
N PRO A 177 17.06 -3.06 11.88
CA PRO A 177 16.77 -2.93 13.30
C PRO A 177 15.96 -1.66 13.61
N GLY A 178 14.99 -1.79 14.51
CA GLY A 178 14.15 -0.68 14.99
C GLY A 178 12.76 -0.60 14.36
N PHE A 179 12.52 -1.24 13.21
CA PHE A 179 11.15 -1.43 12.73
C PHE A 179 10.40 -2.45 13.59
N ALA A 180 9.08 -2.28 13.69
CA ALA A 180 8.22 -3.25 14.36
C ALA A 180 8.16 -4.58 13.56
N SER A 181 7.90 -5.68 14.25
CA SER A 181 7.56 -6.95 13.59
C SER A 181 6.12 -6.90 13.03
N ARG A 182 5.87 -7.73 12.02
CA ARG A 182 4.52 -8.01 11.51
C ARG A 182 3.65 -8.64 12.58
#